data_44d5d4ff24565395f7fa673d45defc98
#
_entry.id   44d5d4ff24565395f7fa673d45defc98
#
_cell.length_a   1.000
_cell.length_b   1.000
_cell.length_c   1.000
_cell.angle_alpha   90.00
_cell.angle_beta   90.00
_cell.angle_gamma   90.00
#
_symmetry.space_group_name_H-M   'P 1'
#
loop_
_entity.id
_entity.type
_entity.pdbx_description
1 polymer ?
#
loop_
_entity_poly.entity_id
_entity_poly.type
_entity_poly.pdbx_seq_one_letter_code
_entity_poly.pdbx_strand_id
1 'polypeptide(L)'
;ILISLSLFAFLISFLESLVGIHLHSFLGYSEYNLVINDIDPQGNFGLNWSFEGQGAVPRYASFFADPLEFSASLILFFAISIWVFIHSKFKEIKLLSLFLALIIVFSFFLSFSRASMFSAILMLVFGLYLSRNYTIIFSSLFIVIVGFVYLYFLSSDDLRFFIQDTITFQNTSSLGHLIEWIEGLLSIYENPFGVGLAMSGNASGVDQSIKIGG
;
A
#
# COMPACT_ATOMS: atom_id res chain seq x y z
N ILE A 1 20.29 9.83 1.30
CA ILE A 1 19.36 10.06 0.18
C ILE A 1 18.05 9.32 0.41
N LEU A 2 18.04 7.97 0.54
CA LEU A 2 16.80 7.19 0.69
C LEU A 2 15.97 7.64 1.91
N ILE A 3 16.61 7.85 3.06
CA ILE A 3 15.98 8.36 4.28
C ILE A 3 15.37 9.74 4.06
N SER A 4 16.08 10.62 3.38
CA SER A 4 15.58 11.98 3.11
C SER A 4 14.35 11.95 2.19
N LEU A 5 14.33 11.06 1.20
CA LEU A 5 13.19 10.90 0.30
C LEU A 5 11.96 10.34 1.02
N SER A 6 12.12 9.34 1.89
CA SER A 6 11.00 8.79 2.66
C SER A 6 10.41 9.78 3.66
N LEU A 7 11.27 10.59 4.31
CA LEU A 7 10.82 11.67 5.20
C LEU A 7 10.08 12.76 4.43
N PHE A 8 10.59 13.14 3.27
CA PHE A 8 9.95 14.15 2.42
C PHE A 8 8.59 13.67 1.91
N ALA A 9 8.52 12.42 1.46
CA ALA A 9 7.27 11.82 1.03
C ALA A 9 6.24 11.75 2.17
N PHE A 10 6.67 11.36 3.37
CA PHE A 10 5.83 11.38 4.56
C PHE A 10 5.32 12.78 4.89
N LEU A 11 6.21 13.78 4.91
CA LEU A 11 5.80 15.15 5.23
C LEU A 11 4.73 15.68 4.29
N ILE A 12 4.86 15.42 2.98
CA ILE A 12 3.85 15.82 2.01
C ILE A 12 2.53 15.08 2.27
N SER A 13 2.53 13.75 2.39
CA SER A 13 1.30 13.00 2.63
C SER A 13 0.64 13.36 3.96
N PHE A 14 1.44 13.69 4.98
CA PHE A 14 0.93 14.18 6.26
C PHE A 14 0.28 15.56 6.13
N LEU A 15 0.90 16.47 5.38
CA LEU A 15 0.31 17.79 5.10
C LEU A 15 -0.99 17.66 4.29
N GLU A 16 -1.02 16.81 3.27
CA GLU A 16 -2.25 16.47 2.53
C GLU A 16 -3.35 16.03 3.47
N SER A 17 -3.03 15.14 4.43
CA SER A 17 -4.03 14.63 5.39
C SER A 17 -4.52 15.69 6.37
N LEU A 18 -3.66 16.62 6.79
CA LEU A 18 -4.04 17.72 7.69
C LEU A 18 -4.94 18.76 7.02
N VAL A 19 -4.64 19.04 5.75
CA VAL A 19 -5.39 20.04 4.97
C VAL A 19 -6.65 19.41 4.34
N GLY A 20 -6.69 18.09 4.19
CA GLY A 20 -7.78 17.37 3.53
C GLY A 20 -7.79 17.56 2.01
N ILE A 21 -6.66 17.92 1.41
CA ILE A 21 -6.54 18.20 -0.03
C ILE A 21 -5.36 17.43 -0.59
N HIS A 22 -5.56 16.79 -1.75
CA HIS A 22 -4.51 16.08 -2.45
C HIS A 22 -3.60 17.04 -3.24
N LEU A 23 -2.30 16.83 -3.19
CA LEU A 23 -1.33 17.57 -4.02
C LEU A 23 -1.67 17.48 -5.51
N HIS A 24 -2.16 16.33 -5.94
CA HIS A 24 -2.56 16.04 -7.32
C HIS A 24 -3.66 16.96 -7.84
N SER A 25 -4.55 17.45 -6.97
CA SER A 25 -5.60 18.41 -7.34
C SER A 25 -5.04 19.76 -7.81
N PHE A 26 -3.82 20.13 -7.39
CA PHE A 26 -3.16 21.35 -7.82
C PHE A 26 -2.30 21.18 -9.06
N LEU A 27 -1.95 19.93 -9.42
CA LEU A 27 -1.04 19.64 -10.54
C LEU A 27 -1.77 19.37 -11.86
N GLY A 28 -3.10 19.55 -11.93
CA GLY A 28 -3.89 19.23 -13.11
C GLY A 28 -3.94 17.73 -13.42
N TYR A 29 -3.73 16.88 -12.40
CA TYR A 29 -3.68 15.44 -12.56
C TYR A 29 -5.03 14.84 -12.98
N SER A 30 -6.15 15.42 -12.55
CA SER A 30 -7.48 15.02 -13.00
C SER A 30 -7.70 15.26 -14.49
N GLU A 31 -7.22 16.39 -15.01
CA GLU A 31 -7.30 16.72 -16.43
C GLU A 31 -6.40 15.80 -17.27
N TYR A 32 -5.21 15.52 -16.79
CA TYR A 32 -4.31 14.53 -17.41
C TYR A 32 -4.96 13.15 -17.48
N ASN A 33 -5.60 12.70 -16.41
CA ASN A 33 -6.28 11.42 -16.38
C ASN A 33 -7.51 11.37 -17.29
N LEU A 34 -8.26 12.46 -17.43
CA LEU A 34 -9.37 12.55 -18.37
C LEU A 34 -8.90 12.34 -19.83
N VAL A 35 -7.72 12.86 -20.17
CA VAL A 35 -7.16 12.74 -21.52
C VAL A 35 -6.65 11.32 -21.79
N ILE A 36 -6.09 10.64 -20.78
CA ILE A 36 -5.48 9.31 -20.93
C ILE A 36 -6.47 8.20 -20.62
N ASN A 37 -7.34 8.40 -19.62
CA ASN A 37 -8.27 7.40 -19.11
C ASN A 37 -9.71 7.81 -19.43
N ASP A 38 -10.02 7.99 -20.69
CA ASP A 38 -11.38 8.27 -21.19
C ASP A 38 -12.42 7.20 -20.74
N ILE A 39 -11.96 6.14 -20.08
CA ILE A 39 -12.72 4.95 -19.70
C ILE A 39 -12.97 4.88 -18.18
N ASP A 40 -12.13 5.52 -17.34
CA ASP A 40 -12.27 5.42 -15.89
C ASP A 40 -13.12 6.57 -15.32
N PRO A 41 -14.20 6.25 -14.58
CA PRO A 41 -14.98 7.27 -13.91
C PRO A 41 -14.12 7.98 -12.86
N GLN A 42 -14.24 9.30 -12.78
CA GLN A 42 -13.57 10.08 -11.74
C GLN A 42 -14.13 9.73 -10.37
N GLY A 43 -13.24 9.60 -9.40
CA GLY A 43 -13.58 9.44 -8.00
C GLY A 43 -14.17 10.72 -7.39
N ASN A 44 -14.65 10.64 -6.13
CA ASN A 44 -15.33 11.73 -5.44
C ASN A 44 -14.45 12.97 -5.24
N PHE A 45 -13.10 12.80 -5.26
CA PHE A 45 -12.15 13.92 -5.11
C PHE A 45 -11.73 14.55 -6.45
N GLY A 46 -12.38 14.19 -7.57
CA GLY A 46 -11.97 14.59 -8.91
C GLY A 46 -10.65 13.95 -9.36
N LEU A 47 -10.23 12.88 -8.69
CA LEU A 47 -9.04 12.09 -8.98
C LEU A 47 -9.48 10.66 -9.32
N ASN A 48 -8.53 9.79 -9.65
CA ASN A 48 -8.81 8.37 -9.87
C ASN A 48 -9.37 7.68 -8.64
N TRP A 49 -10.09 6.58 -8.83
CA TRP A 49 -10.60 5.75 -7.74
C TRP A 49 -9.53 5.21 -6.80
N SER A 50 -8.27 5.14 -7.24
CA SER A 50 -7.14 4.76 -6.39
C SER A 50 -6.90 5.71 -5.22
N PHE A 51 -7.34 6.99 -5.34
CA PHE A 51 -7.27 7.99 -4.27
C PHE A 51 -8.38 7.86 -3.22
N GLU A 52 -9.25 6.89 -3.39
CA GLU A 52 -10.33 6.60 -2.46
C GLU A 52 -10.19 5.22 -1.85
N GLY A 53 -10.41 5.15 -0.54
CA GLY A 53 -10.66 3.92 0.16
C GLY A 53 -12.15 3.60 0.18
N GLN A 54 -12.48 2.44 0.71
CA GLN A 54 -13.86 2.05 0.92
C GLN A 54 -14.59 3.07 1.81
N GLY A 55 -15.81 3.44 1.43
CA GLY A 55 -16.56 4.49 2.12
C GLY A 55 -16.11 5.91 1.79
N ALA A 56 -15.47 6.12 0.64
CA ALA A 56 -14.94 7.42 0.20
C ALA A 56 -13.89 8.04 1.16
N VAL A 57 -13.16 7.19 1.88
CA VAL A 57 -12.05 7.66 2.72
C VAL A 57 -10.90 8.13 1.86
N PRO A 58 -10.38 9.37 2.03
CA PRO A 58 -9.29 9.88 1.22
C PRO A 58 -8.00 9.08 1.46
N ARG A 59 -7.27 8.81 0.37
CA ARG A 59 -5.99 8.11 0.36
C ARG A 59 -4.93 9.05 -0.20
N TYR A 60 -3.88 9.28 0.55
CA TYR A 60 -2.85 10.26 0.20
C TYR A 60 -1.67 9.59 -0.50
N ALA A 61 -1.20 10.22 -1.57
CA ALA A 61 -0.16 9.69 -2.43
C ALA A 61 1.16 10.46 -2.35
N SER A 62 1.22 11.55 -1.61
CA SER A 62 2.38 12.44 -1.62
C SER A 62 2.68 12.92 -3.06
N PHE A 63 3.91 12.76 -3.54
CA PHE A 63 4.32 13.09 -4.91
C PHE A 63 4.36 11.88 -5.85
N PHE A 64 3.85 10.73 -5.42
CA PHE A 64 3.74 9.53 -6.28
C PHE A 64 2.48 9.60 -7.15
N ALA A 65 2.47 8.86 -8.24
CA ALA A 65 1.35 8.87 -9.18
C ALA A 65 0.02 8.42 -8.54
N ASP A 66 0.08 7.51 -7.58
CA ASP A 66 -1.08 7.10 -6.79
C ASP A 66 -0.70 6.62 -5.37
N PRO A 67 -1.68 6.45 -4.47
CA PRO A 67 -1.45 5.98 -3.09
C PRO A 67 -0.90 4.56 -3.00
N LEU A 68 -1.14 3.70 -3.98
CA LEU A 68 -0.64 2.32 -4.01
C LEU A 68 0.85 2.32 -4.33
N GLU A 69 1.28 3.10 -5.32
CA GLU A 69 2.69 3.28 -5.67
C GLU A 69 3.48 3.90 -4.52
N PHE A 70 2.91 4.92 -3.86
CA PHE A 70 3.49 5.52 -2.67
C PHE A 70 3.78 4.46 -1.60
N SER A 71 2.75 3.71 -1.20
CA SER A 71 2.89 2.71 -0.15
C SER A 71 3.80 1.54 -0.56
N ALA A 72 3.72 1.06 -1.81
CA ALA A 72 4.58 0.01 -2.32
C ALA A 72 6.06 0.41 -2.30
N SER A 73 6.36 1.64 -2.68
CA SER A 73 7.72 2.19 -2.64
C SER A 73 8.29 2.23 -1.22
N LEU A 74 7.46 2.51 -0.22
CA LEU A 74 7.89 2.57 1.18
C LEU A 74 8.23 1.20 1.79
N ILE A 75 7.78 0.08 1.21
CA ILE A 75 8.10 -1.27 1.71
C ILE A 75 9.61 -1.51 1.72
N LEU A 76 10.31 -1.08 0.67
CA LEU A 76 11.77 -1.20 0.61
C LEU A 76 12.45 -0.38 1.72
N PHE A 77 12.01 0.85 1.96
CA PHE A 77 12.56 1.69 3.02
C PHE A 77 12.27 1.11 4.41
N PHE A 78 11.10 0.51 4.59
CA PHE A 78 10.76 -0.20 5.81
C PHE A 78 11.70 -1.38 6.06
N ALA A 79 11.92 -2.23 5.06
CA ALA A 79 12.84 -3.36 5.15
C ALA A 79 14.26 -2.93 5.51
N ILE A 80 14.77 -1.86 4.87
CA ILE A 80 16.09 -1.29 5.17
C ILE A 80 16.14 -0.76 6.61
N SER A 81 15.12 -0.06 7.06
CA SER A 81 15.04 0.49 8.41
C SER A 81 15.07 -0.63 9.47
N ILE A 82 14.32 -1.71 9.27
CA ILE A 82 14.32 -2.87 10.17
C ILE A 82 15.69 -3.55 10.14
N TRP A 83 16.29 -3.73 8.97
CA TRP A 83 17.62 -4.34 8.86
C TRP A 83 18.68 -3.51 9.60
N VAL A 84 18.69 -2.20 9.42
CA VAL A 84 19.63 -1.28 10.11
C VAL A 84 19.39 -1.31 11.63
N PHE A 85 18.14 -1.31 12.08
CA PHE A 85 17.79 -1.42 13.50
C PHE A 85 18.37 -2.69 14.13
N ILE A 86 18.28 -3.82 13.45
CA ILE A 86 18.77 -5.11 13.96
C ILE A 86 20.31 -5.15 14.00
N HIS A 87 20.97 -4.68 12.92
CA HIS A 87 22.41 -4.92 12.71
C HIS A 87 23.31 -3.77 13.12
N SER A 88 22.81 -2.55 13.31
CA SER A 88 23.65 -1.42 13.73
C SER A 88 24.21 -1.64 15.13
N LYS A 89 25.48 -1.25 15.32
CA LYS A 89 26.14 -1.23 16.64
C LYS A 89 25.93 0.09 17.37
N PHE A 90 25.60 1.16 16.64
CA PHE A 90 25.45 2.52 17.20
C PHE A 90 24.00 2.74 17.63
N LYS A 91 23.83 3.19 18.89
CA LYS A 91 22.51 3.41 19.49
C LYS A 91 21.73 4.51 18.77
N GLU A 92 22.39 5.55 18.33
CA GLU A 92 21.82 6.69 17.61
C GLU A 92 21.22 6.23 16.27
N ILE A 93 21.97 5.37 15.54
CA ILE A 93 21.52 4.83 14.26
C ILE A 93 20.32 3.89 14.46
N LYS A 94 20.33 3.08 15.52
CA LYS A 94 19.17 2.25 15.88
C LYS A 94 17.93 3.08 16.16
N LEU A 95 18.08 4.13 16.98
CA LEU A 95 16.96 5.00 17.32
C LEU A 95 16.40 5.71 16.08
N LEU A 96 17.30 6.21 15.23
CA LEU A 96 16.90 6.84 13.96
C LEU A 96 16.16 5.85 13.04
N SER A 97 16.68 4.63 12.90
CA SER A 97 16.05 3.62 12.04
C SER A 97 14.69 3.17 12.57
N LEU A 98 14.53 3.05 13.89
CA LEU A 98 13.24 2.79 14.52
C LEU A 98 12.24 3.93 14.27
N PHE A 99 12.68 5.17 14.45
CA PHE A 99 11.85 6.35 14.16
C PHE A 99 11.38 6.38 12.70
N LEU A 100 12.28 6.08 11.76
CA LEU A 100 11.92 5.97 10.35
C LEU A 100 10.93 4.84 10.08
N ALA A 101 11.12 3.68 10.68
CA ALA A 101 10.17 2.57 10.55
C ALA A 101 8.77 2.97 11.03
N LEU A 102 8.67 3.69 12.14
CA LEU A 102 7.39 4.20 12.66
C LEU A 102 6.73 5.21 11.71
N ILE A 103 7.51 6.14 11.16
CA ILE A 103 7.03 7.09 10.14
C ILE A 103 6.49 6.36 8.91
N ILE A 104 7.19 5.35 8.42
CA ILE A 104 6.77 4.56 7.27
C ILE A 104 5.47 3.80 7.57
N VAL A 105 5.35 3.19 8.76
CA VAL A 105 4.11 2.55 9.19
C VAL A 105 2.95 3.54 9.19
N PHE A 106 3.18 4.76 9.69
CA PHE A 106 2.15 5.80 9.66
C PHE A 106 1.77 6.20 8.22
N SER A 107 2.75 6.25 7.32
CA SER A 107 2.50 6.51 5.89
C SER A 107 1.64 5.42 5.23
N PHE A 108 1.77 4.15 5.64
CA PHE A 108 0.87 3.09 5.17
C PHE A 108 -0.58 3.34 5.58
N PHE A 109 -0.81 3.90 6.76
CA PHE A 109 -2.16 4.31 7.17
C PHE A 109 -2.68 5.46 6.34
N LEU A 110 -1.85 6.45 6.00
CA LEU A 110 -2.27 7.57 5.14
C LEU A 110 -2.64 7.12 3.72
N SER A 111 -1.98 6.10 3.20
CA SER A 111 -2.29 5.53 1.88
C SER A 111 -3.45 4.53 1.90
N PHE A 112 -3.88 4.05 3.07
CA PHE A 112 -4.90 3.00 3.24
C PHE A 112 -4.66 1.76 2.36
N SER A 113 -3.39 1.40 2.15
CA SER A 113 -3.01 0.25 1.32
C SER A 113 -2.89 -1.03 2.15
N ARG A 114 -3.88 -1.91 2.05
CA ARG A 114 -3.92 -3.21 2.75
C ARG A 114 -2.73 -4.08 2.39
N ALA A 115 -2.40 -4.14 1.10
CA ALA A 115 -1.30 -4.95 0.59
C ALA A 115 0.05 -4.51 1.17
N SER A 116 0.29 -3.20 1.28
CA SER A 116 1.52 -2.66 1.85
C SER A 116 1.61 -2.88 3.35
N MET A 117 0.50 -2.73 4.09
CA MET A 117 0.44 -3.05 5.52
C MET A 117 0.74 -4.53 5.78
N PHE A 118 0.14 -5.43 4.99
CA PHE A 118 0.39 -6.86 5.09
C PHE A 118 1.85 -7.21 4.75
N SER A 119 2.38 -6.62 3.67
CA SER A 119 3.79 -6.80 3.27
C SER A 119 4.76 -6.30 4.33
N ALA A 120 4.46 -5.20 5.02
CA ALA A 120 5.27 -4.69 6.13
C ALA A 120 5.31 -5.68 7.30
N ILE A 121 4.18 -6.29 7.64
CA ILE A 121 4.12 -7.34 8.68
C ILE A 121 4.96 -8.54 8.26
N LEU A 122 4.83 -9.02 7.03
CA LEU A 122 5.65 -10.12 6.51
C LEU A 122 7.14 -9.80 6.53
N MET A 123 7.53 -8.58 6.10
CA MET A 123 8.91 -8.11 6.13
C MET A 123 9.46 -8.03 7.56
N LEU A 124 8.65 -7.58 8.51
CA LEU A 124 9.03 -7.55 9.93
C LEU A 124 9.27 -8.97 10.44
N VAL A 125 8.33 -9.89 10.24
CA VAL A 125 8.44 -11.28 10.67
C VAL A 125 9.67 -11.95 10.04
N PHE A 126 9.87 -11.76 8.75
CA PHE A 126 11.02 -12.33 8.03
C PHE A 126 12.36 -11.75 8.51
N GLY A 127 12.44 -10.43 8.68
CA GLY A 127 13.62 -9.77 9.21
C GLY A 127 13.98 -10.23 10.63
N LEU A 128 12.97 -10.42 11.47
CA LEU A 128 13.14 -10.92 12.82
C LEU A 128 13.58 -12.39 12.83
N TYR A 129 13.01 -13.21 11.95
CA TYR A 129 13.43 -14.59 11.75
C TYR A 129 14.92 -14.69 11.37
N LEU A 130 15.37 -13.85 10.44
CA LEU A 130 16.77 -13.79 10.03
C LEU A 130 17.72 -13.30 11.15
N SER A 131 17.23 -12.48 12.06
CA SER A 131 18.06 -11.97 13.20
C SER A 131 18.48 -13.04 14.17
N ARG A 132 17.79 -14.19 14.20
CA ARG A 132 17.96 -15.31 15.15
C ARG A 132 17.93 -14.90 16.63
N ASN A 133 17.43 -13.71 16.93
CA ASN A 133 17.32 -13.21 18.28
C ASN A 133 15.89 -13.38 18.80
N TYR A 134 15.64 -14.49 19.47
CA TYR A 134 14.30 -14.84 19.97
C TYR A 134 13.67 -13.77 20.85
N THR A 135 14.46 -13.05 21.64
CA THR A 135 13.93 -11.96 22.47
C THR A 135 13.35 -10.84 21.64
N ILE A 136 14.05 -10.43 20.58
CA ILE A 136 13.56 -9.41 19.64
C ILE A 136 12.33 -9.92 18.92
N ILE A 137 12.34 -11.18 18.46
CA ILE A 137 11.21 -11.80 17.76
C ILE A 137 9.95 -11.77 18.64
N PHE A 138 10.03 -12.29 19.86
CA PHE A 138 8.86 -12.33 20.75
C PHE A 138 8.38 -10.95 21.17
N SER A 139 9.31 -10.01 21.47
CA SER A 139 8.93 -8.62 21.80
C SER A 139 8.21 -7.92 20.64
N SER A 140 8.69 -8.09 19.41
CA SER A 140 8.07 -7.47 18.23
C SER A 140 6.72 -8.10 17.91
N LEU A 141 6.61 -9.42 18.00
CA LEU A 141 5.35 -10.13 17.80
C LEU A 141 4.32 -9.70 18.85
N PHE A 142 4.75 -9.56 20.12
CA PHE A 142 3.90 -9.07 21.18
C PHE A 142 3.40 -7.64 20.90
N ILE A 143 4.26 -6.73 20.45
CA ILE A 143 3.88 -5.35 20.09
C ILE A 143 2.87 -5.36 18.94
N VAL A 144 3.08 -6.19 17.91
CA VAL A 144 2.15 -6.31 16.77
C VAL A 144 0.78 -6.82 17.24
N ILE A 145 0.76 -7.85 18.10
CA ILE A 145 -0.49 -8.40 18.64
C ILE A 145 -1.21 -7.37 19.51
N VAL A 146 -0.50 -6.72 20.41
CA VAL A 146 -1.08 -5.68 21.29
C VAL A 146 -1.60 -4.51 20.45
N GLY A 147 -0.84 -4.08 19.43
CA GLY A 147 -1.26 -3.03 18.50
C GLY A 147 -2.53 -3.44 17.73
N PHE A 148 -2.61 -4.66 17.24
CA PHE A 148 -3.78 -5.18 16.54
C PHE A 148 -5.00 -5.26 17.47
N VAL A 149 -4.84 -5.77 18.69
CA VAL A 149 -5.89 -5.81 19.71
C VAL A 149 -6.37 -4.40 20.06
N TYR A 150 -5.43 -3.46 20.26
CA TYR A 150 -5.77 -2.07 20.52
C TYR A 150 -6.58 -1.46 19.35
N LEU A 151 -6.11 -1.61 18.12
CA LEU A 151 -6.81 -1.13 16.93
C LEU A 151 -8.21 -1.76 16.79
N TYR A 152 -8.35 -3.04 17.09
CA TYR A 152 -9.64 -3.74 16.99
C TYR A 152 -10.64 -3.31 18.05
N PHE A 153 -10.22 -3.13 19.32
CA PHE A 153 -11.13 -2.87 20.43
C PHE A 153 -11.35 -1.38 20.74
N LEU A 154 -10.34 -0.53 20.52
CA LEU A 154 -10.38 0.89 20.86
C LEU A 154 -10.54 1.83 19.64
N SER A 155 -10.50 1.30 18.44
CA SER A 155 -10.68 2.12 17.23
C SER A 155 -12.12 2.49 16.98
N SER A 156 -12.32 3.46 16.09
CA SER A 156 -13.63 3.84 15.56
C SER A 156 -14.31 2.65 14.87
N ASP A 157 -15.63 2.69 14.78
CA ASP A 157 -16.41 1.64 14.12
C ASP A 157 -16.03 1.46 12.65
N ASP A 158 -15.61 2.54 11.98
CA ASP A 158 -15.12 2.51 10.59
C ASP A 158 -13.86 1.67 10.45
N LEU A 159 -12.91 1.79 11.39
CA LEU A 159 -11.67 1.00 11.36
C LEU A 159 -11.93 -0.46 11.70
N ARG A 160 -12.85 -0.74 12.63
CA ARG A 160 -13.29 -2.11 12.91
C ARG A 160 -13.93 -2.76 11.69
N PHE A 161 -14.84 -2.03 11.03
CA PHE A 161 -15.47 -2.48 9.81
C PHE A 161 -14.41 -2.78 8.72
N PHE A 162 -13.44 -1.87 8.53
CA PHE A 162 -12.34 -2.06 7.59
C PHE A 162 -11.52 -3.34 7.89
N ILE A 163 -11.17 -3.58 9.16
CA ILE A 163 -10.43 -4.78 9.59
C ILE A 163 -11.26 -6.03 9.36
N GLN A 164 -12.53 -6.01 9.77
CA GLN A 164 -13.45 -7.15 9.66
C GLN A 164 -13.69 -7.51 8.19
N ASP A 165 -13.98 -6.52 7.36
CA ASP A 165 -14.20 -6.65 5.93
C ASP A 165 -12.95 -7.18 5.19
N THR A 166 -11.76 -6.78 5.66
CA THR A 166 -10.48 -7.30 5.14
C THR A 166 -10.27 -8.76 5.49
N ILE A 167 -10.55 -9.17 6.74
CA ILE A 167 -10.35 -10.55 7.21
C ILE A 167 -11.38 -11.50 6.60
N THR A 168 -12.63 -11.05 6.42
CA THR A 168 -13.71 -11.86 5.86
C THR A 168 -13.72 -11.92 4.34
N PHE A 169 -12.81 -11.20 3.65
CA PHE A 169 -12.76 -11.09 2.20
C PHE A 169 -14.10 -10.66 1.55
N GLN A 170 -14.95 -9.95 2.27
CA GLN A 170 -16.23 -9.48 1.76
C GLN A 170 -16.12 -8.20 0.94
N ASN A 171 -14.93 -7.62 0.87
CA ASN A 171 -14.66 -6.43 0.09
C ASN A 171 -14.66 -6.74 -1.41
N THR A 172 -15.38 -5.94 -2.19
CA THR A 172 -15.46 -6.05 -3.66
C THR A 172 -14.08 -6.03 -4.31
N SER A 173 -13.15 -5.19 -3.81
CA SER A 173 -11.77 -5.13 -4.29
C SER A 173 -10.99 -6.42 -4.00
N SER A 174 -11.16 -7.02 -2.82
CA SER A 174 -10.48 -8.27 -2.47
C SER A 174 -10.99 -9.44 -3.29
N LEU A 175 -12.31 -9.49 -3.57
CA LEU A 175 -12.93 -10.47 -4.46
C LEU A 175 -12.45 -10.26 -5.91
N GLY A 176 -12.38 -9.02 -6.38
CA GLY A 176 -11.86 -8.69 -7.70
C GLY A 176 -10.44 -9.24 -7.91
N HIS A 177 -9.54 -8.97 -6.98
CA HIS A 177 -8.18 -9.50 -7.05
C HIS A 177 -8.10 -11.03 -7.00
N LEU A 178 -8.98 -11.68 -6.22
CA LEU A 178 -9.03 -13.13 -6.19
C LEU A 178 -9.47 -13.71 -7.55
N ILE A 179 -10.46 -13.10 -8.18
CA ILE A 179 -10.93 -13.47 -9.52
C ILE A 179 -9.81 -13.26 -10.55
N GLU A 180 -9.17 -12.09 -10.54
CA GLU A 180 -8.03 -11.78 -11.43
C GLU A 180 -6.88 -12.80 -11.26
N TRP A 181 -6.58 -13.24 -10.04
CA TRP A 181 -5.57 -14.25 -9.82
C TRP A 181 -5.96 -15.63 -10.37
N ILE A 182 -7.23 -16.03 -10.20
CA ILE A 182 -7.75 -17.29 -10.75
C ILE A 182 -7.71 -17.24 -12.29
N GLU A 183 -8.18 -16.15 -12.86
CA GLU A 183 -8.15 -15.92 -14.31
C GLU A 183 -6.70 -15.91 -14.85
N GLY A 184 -5.79 -15.26 -14.13
CA GLY A 184 -4.36 -15.27 -14.45
C GLY A 184 -3.76 -16.66 -14.42
N LEU A 185 -4.10 -17.49 -13.44
CA LEU A 185 -3.64 -18.88 -13.35
C LEU A 185 -4.22 -19.75 -14.47
N LEU A 186 -5.50 -19.56 -14.82
CA LEU A 186 -6.12 -20.25 -15.96
C LEU A 186 -5.46 -19.84 -17.27
N SER A 187 -5.20 -18.55 -17.45
CA SER A 187 -4.49 -18.03 -18.62
C SER A 187 -3.08 -18.61 -18.76
N ILE A 188 -2.35 -18.78 -17.65
CA ILE A 188 -1.03 -19.43 -17.66
C ILE A 188 -1.16 -20.93 -18.03
N TYR A 189 -2.20 -21.59 -17.53
CA TYR A 189 -2.44 -23.00 -17.86
C TYR A 189 -2.73 -23.19 -19.35
N GLU A 190 -3.55 -22.32 -19.93
CA GLU A 190 -3.92 -22.36 -21.35
C GLU A 190 -2.78 -21.88 -22.26
N ASN A 191 -2.02 -20.89 -21.82
CA ASN A 191 -0.96 -20.26 -22.60
C ASN A 191 0.34 -20.18 -21.79
N PRO A 192 1.08 -21.28 -21.58
CA PRO A 192 2.26 -21.32 -20.69
C PRO A 192 3.42 -20.42 -21.16
N PHE A 193 3.44 -20.04 -22.43
CA PHE A 193 4.43 -19.10 -22.98
C PHE A 193 3.93 -17.65 -23.02
N GLY A 194 2.75 -17.38 -22.44
CA GLY A 194 2.11 -16.07 -22.40
C GLY A 194 1.24 -15.78 -23.60
N VAL A 195 0.38 -14.78 -23.45
CA VAL A 195 -0.60 -14.35 -24.46
C VAL A 195 -0.12 -13.17 -25.32
N GLY A 196 1.10 -12.69 -25.07
CA GLY A 196 1.70 -11.56 -25.78
C GLY A 196 1.85 -10.31 -24.91
N LEU A 197 2.61 -9.33 -25.43
CA LEU A 197 2.84 -8.06 -24.73
C LEU A 197 1.54 -7.24 -24.71
N ALA A 198 1.31 -6.57 -23.57
CA ALA A 198 0.15 -5.71 -23.32
C ALA A 198 -1.23 -6.41 -23.36
N MET A 199 -1.24 -7.75 -23.28
CA MET A 199 -2.49 -8.53 -23.31
C MET A 199 -3.07 -8.81 -21.93
N SER A 200 -2.44 -8.35 -20.86
CA SER A 200 -2.90 -8.49 -19.47
C SER A 200 -2.62 -7.23 -18.66
N GLY A 201 -3.36 -7.06 -17.55
CA GLY A 201 -3.26 -5.91 -16.66
C GLY A 201 -3.94 -4.66 -17.22
N ASN A 202 -3.65 -3.51 -16.60
CA ASN A 202 -4.28 -2.23 -16.97
C ASN A 202 -4.02 -1.78 -18.42
N ALA A 203 -2.95 -2.29 -19.03
CA ALA A 203 -2.65 -1.98 -20.44
C ALA A 203 -3.57 -2.69 -21.43
N SER A 204 -4.23 -3.79 -21.05
CA SER A 204 -5.19 -4.50 -21.90
C SER A 204 -6.51 -3.74 -22.10
N GLY A 205 -6.80 -2.74 -21.26
CA GLY A 205 -7.97 -1.88 -21.37
C GLY A 205 -7.88 -0.80 -22.46
N VAL A 206 -6.68 -0.54 -22.99
CA VAL A 206 -6.45 0.53 -23.98
C VAL A 206 -6.96 0.18 -25.38
N ASP A 207 -7.01 -1.11 -25.72
CA ASP A 207 -7.55 -1.55 -27.00
C ASP A 207 -8.68 -2.57 -26.80
N GLN A 208 -9.91 -2.08 -26.83
CA GLN A 208 -11.12 -2.91 -26.70
C GLN A 208 -11.33 -3.87 -27.89
N SER A 209 -10.60 -3.70 -28.99
CA SER A 209 -10.66 -4.62 -30.15
C SER A 209 -9.95 -5.95 -29.85
N ILE A 210 -9.10 -5.98 -28.79
CA ILE A 210 -8.33 -7.16 -28.40
C ILE A 210 -8.99 -7.78 -27.15
N LYS A 211 -10.28 -8.04 -27.17
CA LYS A 211 -10.92 -8.88 -26.14
C LYS A 211 -10.51 -10.33 -26.38
N ILE A 212 -9.58 -10.79 -25.57
CA ILE A 212 -9.27 -12.21 -25.47
C ILE A 212 -10.20 -12.80 -24.42
N GLY A 213 -11.05 -13.67 -24.89
CA GLY A 213 -11.92 -14.48 -24.07
C GLY A 213 -13.22 -13.78 -23.68
N GLY A 214 -14.28 -14.00 -24.42
CA GLY A 214 -15.64 -13.93 -23.94
C GLY A 214 -16.00 -15.24 -23.28
#